data_3a474a7da2400601d099cae87fef5f49
#
_entry.id   3a474a7da2400601d099cae87fef5f49
#
_cell.length_a   1.000
_cell.length_b   1.000
_cell.length_c   1.000
_cell.angle_alpha   90.00
_cell.angle_beta   90.00
_cell.angle_gamma   90.00
#
_symmetry.space_group_name_H-M   'P 1'
#
loop_
_entity.id
_entity.type
_entity.pdbx_description
1 polymer ?
#
loop_
_entity_poly.entity_id
_entity_poly.type
_entity_poly.pdbx_seq_one_letter_code
_entity_poly.pdbx_strand_id
1 'polypeptide(L)'
;MKTNALRFSPWIIDMFGGTNHTVRHYFSRLLNTGIVTTRGEEPMKANELAMLTLARLMGMDRTEKLKEFLLYQEHSPYLSKDGRNFLIVWENIISNGPVGIEKVVFDYSSQFITLTERTPGGTQKVEFTNSQTNKKQVFKKAITVESFGLARLHSEHLSPDRFVAKEILKEYELQ
;
A
#
# COMPACT_ATOMS: atom_id res chain seq x y z
N MET A 1 2.73 6.62 32.44
CA MET A 1 2.31 7.02 31.09
C MET A 1 1.99 5.76 30.29
N LYS A 2 0.72 5.47 30.02
CA LYS A 2 0.38 4.40 29.08
C LYS A 2 0.76 4.91 27.70
N THR A 3 1.83 4.39 27.13
CA THR A 3 2.15 4.55 25.73
C THR A 3 1.02 3.93 24.93
N ASN A 4 0.19 4.76 24.30
CA ASN A 4 -0.81 4.32 23.33
C ASN A 4 -0.04 3.67 22.17
N ALA A 5 0.15 2.37 22.28
CA ALA A 5 0.83 1.60 21.27
C ALA A 5 -0.15 1.39 20.12
N LEU A 6 0.17 1.97 18.98
CA LEU A 6 -0.48 1.64 17.72
C LEU A 6 -0.55 0.12 17.59
N ARG A 7 -1.75 -0.41 17.43
CA ARG A 7 -1.97 -1.83 17.22
C ARG A 7 -1.97 -2.09 15.72
N PHE A 8 -1.03 -2.91 15.29
CA PHE A 8 -0.99 -3.39 13.91
C PHE A 8 -1.43 -4.84 13.88
N SER A 9 -2.11 -5.24 12.81
CA SER A 9 -2.40 -6.63 12.61
C SER A 9 -1.11 -7.43 12.37
N PRO A 10 -1.12 -8.74 12.66
CA PRO A 10 0.01 -9.60 12.33
C PRO A 10 0.40 -9.53 10.85
N TRP A 11 -0.54 -9.30 9.96
CA TRP A 11 -0.28 -9.21 8.52
C TRP A 11 0.55 -7.98 8.15
N ILE A 12 0.25 -6.80 8.71
CA ILE A 12 1.07 -5.59 8.54
C ILE A 12 2.46 -5.82 9.13
N ILE A 13 2.54 -6.45 10.29
CA ILE A 13 3.81 -6.77 10.93
C ILE A 13 4.67 -7.66 10.03
N ASP A 14 4.10 -8.70 9.45
CA ASP A 14 4.79 -9.61 8.53
C ASP A 14 5.24 -8.88 7.26
N MET A 15 4.42 -8.02 6.70
CA MET A 15 4.78 -7.19 5.54
C MET A 15 6.03 -6.34 5.80
N PHE A 16 6.21 -5.85 7.03
CA PHE A 16 7.34 -5.00 7.43
C PHE A 16 8.54 -5.74 8.03
N GLY A 17 8.59 -7.07 7.92
CA GLY A 17 9.73 -7.86 8.37
C GLY A 17 9.56 -8.52 9.73
N GLY A 18 8.33 -8.76 10.15
CA GLY A 18 7.99 -9.71 11.22
C GLY A 18 8.14 -9.21 12.65
N THR A 19 8.37 -7.92 12.90
CA THR A 19 8.40 -7.39 14.26
C THR A 19 7.56 -6.13 14.44
N ASN A 20 6.78 -6.12 15.52
CA ASN A 20 6.01 -4.96 15.93
C ASN A 20 6.91 -3.71 16.15
N HIS A 21 8.14 -3.93 16.61
CA HIS A 21 9.12 -2.87 16.79
C HIS A 21 9.49 -2.19 15.47
N THR A 22 9.74 -2.96 14.41
CA THR A 22 10.06 -2.44 13.08
C THR A 22 8.95 -1.58 12.53
N VAL A 23 7.71 -2.02 12.63
CA VAL A 23 6.53 -1.28 12.17
C VAL A 23 6.36 0.02 12.96
N ARG A 24 6.49 -0.03 14.29
CA ARG A 24 6.40 1.15 15.15
C ARG A 24 7.49 2.17 14.85
N HIS A 25 8.71 1.71 14.63
CA HIS A 25 9.82 2.59 14.31
C HIS A 25 9.62 3.29 12.96
N TYR A 26 9.17 2.55 11.96
CA TYR A 26 8.82 3.08 10.65
C TYR A 26 7.69 4.13 10.76
N PHE A 27 6.67 3.82 11.56
CA PHE A 27 5.55 4.71 11.81
C PHE A 27 5.93 6.00 12.54
N SER A 28 6.81 5.88 13.54
CA SER A 28 7.33 7.06 14.26
C SER A 28 8.06 8.03 13.32
N ARG A 29 8.74 7.50 12.31
CA ARG A 29 9.38 8.34 11.29
C ARG A 29 8.38 9.07 10.42
N LEU A 30 7.30 8.40 10.02
CA LEU A 30 6.20 9.02 9.27
C LEU A 30 5.49 10.09 10.09
N LEU A 31 5.25 9.86 11.38
CA LEU A 31 4.69 10.85 12.30
C LEU A 31 5.58 12.10 12.38
N ASN A 32 6.90 11.93 12.45
CA ASN A 32 7.86 13.04 12.50
C ASN A 32 7.89 13.86 11.21
N THR A 33 7.47 13.29 10.08
CA THR A 33 7.34 14.03 8.81
C THR A 33 6.04 14.82 8.71
N GLY A 34 5.10 14.63 9.64
CA GLY A 34 3.77 15.25 9.60
C GLY A 34 2.79 14.62 8.60
N ILE A 35 3.21 13.57 7.89
CA ILE A 35 2.38 12.86 6.88
C ILE A 35 1.38 11.96 7.57
N VAL A 36 1.77 11.32 8.67
CA VAL A 36 0.89 10.52 9.50
C VAL A 36 0.44 11.35 10.68
N THR A 37 -0.86 11.50 10.83
CA THR A 37 -1.50 12.25 11.92
C THR A 37 -2.29 11.36 12.89
N THR A 38 -2.54 10.11 12.51
CA THR A 38 -3.25 9.13 13.35
C THR A 38 -2.49 8.86 14.64
N ARG A 39 -3.18 8.97 15.77
CA ARG A 39 -2.62 8.77 17.12
C ARG A 39 -3.47 7.78 17.90
N GLY A 40 -2.82 6.98 18.73
CA GLY A 40 -3.48 6.11 19.71
C GLY A 40 -4.08 4.86 19.10
N GLU A 41 -5.30 4.51 19.52
CA GLU A 41 -6.02 3.31 19.10
C GLU A 41 -6.94 3.55 17.88
N GLU A 42 -6.89 4.75 17.30
CA GLU A 42 -7.69 5.05 16.12
C GLU A 42 -7.21 4.24 14.91
N PRO A 43 -8.13 3.78 14.05
CA PRO A 43 -7.77 3.17 12.78
C PRO A 43 -6.96 4.13 11.93
N MET A 44 -5.95 3.62 11.24
CA MET A 44 -5.15 4.44 10.35
C MET A 44 -5.99 4.96 9.18
N LYS A 45 -5.82 6.23 8.85
CA LYS A 45 -6.48 6.82 7.69
C LYS A 45 -6.01 6.15 6.40
N ALA A 46 -6.89 6.04 5.42
CA ALA A 46 -6.59 5.35 4.16
C ALA A 46 -5.39 5.96 3.42
N ASN A 47 -5.28 7.28 3.38
CA ASN A 47 -4.14 7.97 2.77
C ASN A 47 -2.83 7.70 3.49
N GLU A 48 -2.84 7.61 4.81
CA GLU A 48 -1.66 7.30 5.62
C GLU A 48 -1.22 5.85 5.40
N LEU A 49 -2.16 4.91 5.41
CA LEU A 49 -1.89 3.50 5.13
C LEU A 49 -1.44 3.30 3.67
N ALA A 50 -1.99 4.07 2.73
CA ALA A 50 -1.59 4.04 1.33
C ALA A 50 -0.12 4.47 1.15
N MET A 51 0.28 5.56 1.76
CA MET A 51 1.66 6.04 1.71
C MET A 51 2.65 5.08 2.36
N LEU A 52 2.30 4.56 3.55
CA LEU A 52 3.11 3.61 4.29
C LEU A 52 3.36 2.33 3.49
N THR A 53 2.31 1.72 2.98
CA THR A 53 2.39 0.46 2.27
C THR A 53 3.02 0.63 0.88
N LEU A 54 2.72 1.70 0.17
CA LEU A 54 3.35 1.99 -1.12
C LEU A 54 4.87 2.17 -0.96
N ALA A 55 5.31 2.97 0.00
CA ALA A 55 6.73 3.15 0.25
C ALA A 55 7.43 1.82 0.56
N ARG A 56 6.80 0.96 1.38
CA ARG A 56 7.34 -0.38 1.69
C ARG A 56 7.42 -1.27 0.46
N LEU A 57 6.33 -1.36 -0.31
CA LEU A 57 6.23 -2.22 -1.49
C LEU A 57 7.16 -1.79 -2.63
N MET A 58 7.48 -0.49 -2.69
CA MET A 58 8.45 0.05 -3.65
C MET A 58 9.90 0.09 -3.11
N GLY A 59 10.16 -0.52 -1.95
CA GLY A 59 11.50 -0.61 -1.37
C GLY A 59 12.07 0.72 -0.86
N MET A 60 11.22 1.71 -0.59
CA MET A 60 11.57 3.05 -0.16
C MET A 60 11.36 3.30 1.35
N ASP A 61 11.30 2.23 2.13
CA ASP A 61 11.03 2.27 3.57
C ASP A 61 12.25 2.62 4.44
N ARG A 62 13.44 2.72 3.86
CA ARG A 62 14.64 3.18 4.58
C ARG A 62 14.58 4.67 4.84
N THR A 63 15.04 5.11 6.02
CA THR A 63 14.89 6.48 6.53
C THR A 63 15.34 7.57 5.55
N GLU A 64 16.48 7.35 4.92
CA GLU A 64 17.07 8.33 3.99
C GLU A 64 16.25 8.45 2.70
N LYS A 65 15.70 7.35 2.22
CA LYS A 65 14.90 7.30 1.00
C LYS A 65 13.43 7.67 1.23
N LEU A 66 12.93 7.52 2.44
CA LEU A 66 11.53 7.78 2.74
C LEU A 66 11.14 9.24 2.52
N LYS A 67 11.95 10.18 3.01
CA LYS A 67 11.71 11.61 2.80
C LYS A 67 11.73 11.97 1.31
N GLU A 68 12.70 11.45 0.57
CA GLU A 68 12.78 11.64 -0.88
C GLU A 68 11.55 11.04 -1.57
N PHE A 69 11.14 9.84 -1.21
CA PHE A 69 9.96 9.17 -1.77
C PHE A 69 8.69 10.00 -1.55
N LEU A 70 8.49 10.54 -0.36
CA LEU A 70 7.32 11.33 -0.03
C LEU A 70 7.28 12.65 -0.81
N LEU A 71 8.40 13.36 -0.90
CA LEU A 71 8.54 14.55 -1.75
C LEU A 71 8.37 14.20 -3.23
N TYR A 72 8.86 13.02 -3.63
CA TYR A 72 8.78 12.54 -5.00
C TYR A 72 7.34 12.25 -5.43
N GLN A 73 6.48 11.75 -4.53
CA GLN A 73 5.07 11.52 -4.84
C GLN A 73 4.32 12.82 -5.17
N GLU A 74 4.74 13.96 -4.64
CA GLU A 74 4.18 15.27 -4.99
C GLU A 74 4.64 15.76 -6.36
N HIS A 75 5.87 15.49 -6.75
CA HIS A 75 6.50 16.05 -7.97
C HIS A 75 6.60 15.06 -9.12
N SER A 76 6.67 13.77 -8.84
CA SER A 76 6.78 12.70 -9.84
C SER A 76 5.97 11.46 -9.42
N PRO A 77 4.64 11.57 -9.36
CA PRO A 77 3.79 10.46 -9.00
C PRO A 77 3.86 9.34 -10.05
N TYR A 78 3.50 8.11 -9.64
CA TYR A 78 3.28 7.03 -10.58
C TYR A 78 1.99 7.28 -11.37
N LEU A 79 2.11 7.55 -12.66
CA LEU A 79 0.98 7.84 -13.54
C LEU A 79 0.80 6.73 -14.56
N SER A 80 -0.45 6.40 -14.85
CA SER A 80 -0.82 5.57 -15.98
C SER A 80 -0.83 6.38 -17.28
N LYS A 81 -0.88 5.70 -18.42
CA LYS A 81 -0.94 6.34 -19.73
C LYS A 81 -2.16 7.24 -19.92
N ASP A 82 -3.26 6.92 -19.26
CA ASP A 82 -4.50 7.71 -19.23
C ASP A 82 -4.56 8.77 -18.12
N GLY A 83 -3.44 8.98 -17.40
CA GLY A 83 -3.29 10.05 -16.41
C GLY A 83 -3.78 9.72 -14.99
N ARG A 84 -4.14 8.46 -14.71
CA ARG A 84 -4.49 8.04 -13.34
C ARG A 84 -3.26 8.09 -12.44
N ASN A 85 -3.41 8.63 -11.23
CA ASN A 85 -2.37 8.61 -10.20
C ASN A 85 -2.50 7.36 -9.34
N PHE A 86 -1.45 6.53 -9.28
CA PHE A 86 -1.50 5.27 -8.54
C PHE A 86 -1.74 5.45 -7.05
N LEU A 87 -1.19 6.47 -6.41
CA LEU A 87 -1.42 6.70 -4.99
C LEU A 87 -2.91 6.89 -4.69
N ILE A 88 -3.64 7.60 -5.55
CA ILE A 88 -5.09 7.78 -5.44
C ILE A 88 -5.82 6.45 -5.66
N VAL A 89 -5.41 5.67 -6.65
CA VAL A 89 -5.97 4.33 -6.90
C VAL A 89 -5.75 3.43 -5.69
N TRP A 90 -4.54 3.46 -5.12
CA TRP A 90 -4.17 2.67 -3.95
C TRP A 90 -4.95 3.07 -2.69
N GLU A 91 -5.12 4.36 -2.46
CA GLU A 91 -5.97 4.90 -1.40
C GLU A 91 -7.43 4.47 -1.56
N ASN A 92 -7.97 4.47 -2.79
CA ASN A 92 -9.32 3.99 -3.07
C ASN A 92 -9.48 2.49 -2.80
N ILE A 93 -8.49 1.66 -3.13
CA ILE A 93 -8.49 0.22 -2.80
C ILE A 93 -8.55 0.03 -1.28
N ILE A 94 -7.78 0.79 -0.54
CA ILE A 94 -7.74 0.73 0.92
C ILE A 94 -9.07 1.21 1.51
N SER A 95 -9.64 2.31 1.02
CA SER A 95 -10.88 2.90 1.55
C SER A 95 -12.13 2.07 1.22
N ASN A 96 -12.22 1.59 -0.01
CA ASN A 96 -13.46 1.02 -0.56
C ASN A 96 -13.37 -0.49 -0.85
N GLY A 97 -12.18 -1.07 -0.67
CA GLY A 97 -11.90 -2.45 -1.03
C GLY A 97 -11.48 -2.64 -2.49
N PRO A 98 -10.97 -3.83 -2.83
CA PRO A 98 -10.42 -4.15 -4.16
C PRO A 98 -11.50 -4.50 -5.19
N VAL A 99 -12.57 -3.73 -5.28
CA VAL A 99 -13.69 -4.00 -6.21
C VAL A 99 -13.19 -3.95 -7.65
N GLY A 100 -13.38 -5.04 -8.39
CA GLY A 100 -12.94 -5.16 -9.77
C GLY A 100 -11.42 -5.27 -9.96
N ILE A 101 -10.65 -5.42 -8.88
CA ILE A 101 -9.21 -5.53 -8.95
C ILE A 101 -8.78 -6.96 -8.60
N GLU A 102 -7.98 -7.56 -9.47
CA GLU A 102 -7.48 -8.92 -9.30
C GLU A 102 -6.17 -8.92 -8.52
N LYS A 103 -5.22 -8.10 -8.95
CA LYS A 103 -3.89 -8.00 -8.32
C LYS A 103 -3.16 -6.72 -8.67
N VAL A 104 -2.17 -6.40 -7.86
CA VAL A 104 -1.20 -5.33 -8.09
C VAL A 104 0.21 -5.90 -8.01
N VAL A 105 1.04 -5.60 -8.99
CA VAL A 105 2.46 -5.97 -9.03
C VAL A 105 3.30 -4.73 -8.85
N PHE A 106 4.13 -4.73 -7.82
CA PHE A 106 5.07 -3.66 -7.50
C PHE A 106 6.46 -4.10 -7.94
N ASP A 107 6.91 -3.65 -9.11
CA ASP A 107 8.28 -3.87 -9.57
C ASP A 107 9.18 -2.75 -8.98
N TYR A 108 9.71 -3.01 -7.79
CA TYR A 108 10.52 -2.04 -7.08
C TYR A 108 11.93 -1.90 -7.63
N SER A 109 12.43 -2.87 -8.40
CA SER A 109 13.71 -2.77 -9.07
C SER A 109 13.67 -1.85 -10.28
N SER A 110 12.58 -1.90 -11.04
CA SER A 110 12.36 -1.08 -12.25
C SER A 110 11.51 0.18 -11.99
N GLN A 111 11.02 0.37 -10.77
CA GLN A 111 10.20 1.50 -10.35
C GLN A 111 8.96 1.68 -11.23
N PHE A 112 8.16 0.64 -11.39
CA PHE A 112 6.82 0.74 -11.97
C PHE A 112 5.83 -0.23 -11.32
N ILE A 113 4.55 0.02 -11.52
CA ILE A 113 3.46 -0.72 -10.89
C ILE A 113 2.52 -1.19 -12.00
N THR A 114 2.04 -2.43 -11.90
CA THR A 114 1.04 -2.99 -12.81
C THR A 114 -0.21 -3.37 -12.02
N LEU A 115 -1.32 -2.77 -12.38
CA LEU A 115 -2.65 -3.10 -11.85
C LEU A 115 -3.37 -4.00 -12.85
N THR A 116 -3.94 -5.12 -12.39
CA THR A 116 -4.83 -5.97 -13.19
C THR A 116 -6.26 -5.74 -12.75
N GLU A 117 -7.07 -5.19 -13.64
CA GLU A 117 -8.48 -4.89 -13.45
C GLU A 117 -9.36 -5.91 -14.18
N ARG A 118 -10.48 -6.30 -13.57
CA ARG A 118 -11.53 -7.08 -14.24
C ARG A 118 -12.42 -6.15 -15.02
N THR A 119 -12.69 -6.50 -16.26
CA THR A 119 -13.59 -5.80 -17.15
C THR A 119 -14.64 -6.76 -17.69
N PRO A 120 -15.77 -6.30 -18.26
CA PRO A 120 -16.76 -7.18 -18.88
C PRO A 120 -16.21 -8.09 -19.97
N GLY A 121 -15.10 -7.68 -20.62
CA GLY A 121 -14.44 -8.45 -21.68
C GLY A 121 -13.25 -9.32 -21.21
N GLY A 122 -13.01 -9.43 -19.90
CA GLY A 122 -11.88 -10.17 -19.33
C GLY A 122 -11.07 -9.34 -18.35
N THR A 123 -9.76 -9.40 -18.42
CA THR A 123 -8.85 -8.63 -17.57
C THR A 123 -8.05 -7.61 -18.38
N GLN A 124 -7.82 -6.45 -17.78
CA GLN A 124 -7.00 -5.38 -18.36
C GLN A 124 -5.81 -5.10 -17.44
N LYS A 125 -4.64 -4.93 -18.02
CA LYS A 125 -3.43 -4.49 -17.30
C LYS A 125 -3.22 -3.00 -17.51
N VAL A 126 -3.02 -2.28 -16.41
CA VAL A 126 -2.70 -0.85 -16.39
C VAL A 126 -1.35 -0.66 -15.75
N GLU A 127 -0.43 -0.04 -16.47
CA GLU A 127 0.91 0.28 -15.97
C GLU A 127 0.97 1.72 -15.46
N PHE A 128 1.64 1.89 -14.32
CA PHE A 128 1.93 3.18 -13.73
C PHE A 128 3.44 3.37 -13.66
N THR A 129 3.92 4.46 -14.22
CA THR A 129 5.34 4.80 -14.31
C THR A 129 5.60 6.19 -13.77
N ASN A 130 6.84 6.48 -13.43
CA ASN A 130 7.31 7.80 -13.08
C ASN A 130 8.67 8.08 -13.76
N SER A 131 9.29 9.22 -13.46
CA SER A 131 10.59 9.61 -14.06
C SER A 131 11.75 8.67 -13.71
N GLN A 132 11.61 7.84 -12.66
CA GLN A 132 12.63 6.86 -12.26
C GLN A 132 12.43 5.47 -12.86
N THR A 133 11.35 5.25 -13.61
CA THR A 133 11.04 3.95 -14.19
C THR A 133 12.10 3.54 -15.20
N ASN A 134 12.71 2.38 -14.98
CA ASN A 134 13.67 1.77 -15.89
C ASN A 134 13.29 0.32 -16.21
N LYS A 135 12.52 0.12 -17.27
CA LYS A 135 12.05 -1.21 -17.70
C LYS A 135 13.16 -2.11 -18.29
N LYS A 136 14.35 -1.55 -18.57
CA LYS A 136 15.50 -2.29 -19.10
C LYS A 136 16.34 -2.97 -18.02
N GLN A 137 15.93 -2.88 -16.75
CA GLN A 137 16.64 -3.52 -15.64
C GLN A 137 16.75 -5.03 -15.87
N VAL A 138 17.97 -5.56 -15.79
CA VAL A 138 18.26 -6.98 -16.06
C VAL A 138 17.74 -7.89 -14.94
N PHE A 139 17.93 -7.44 -13.67
CA PHE A 139 17.46 -8.17 -12.50
C PHE A 139 16.18 -7.53 -11.99
N LYS A 140 15.05 -8.21 -12.20
CA LYS A 140 13.73 -7.75 -11.75
C LYS A 140 13.41 -8.32 -10.38
N LYS A 141 12.99 -7.45 -9.47
CA LYS A 141 12.45 -7.81 -8.16
C LYS A 141 11.09 -7.17 -8.00
N ALA A 142 10.08 -8.00 -7.85
CA ALA A 142 8.70 -7.54 -7.76
C ALA A 142 7.97 -8.23 -6.61
N ILE A 143 6.97 -7.53 -6.06
CA ILE A 143 6.03 -8.05 -5.08
C ILE A 143 4.64 -8.03 -5.71
N THR A 144 3.93 -9.15 -5.65
CA THR A 144 2.54 -9.25 -6.10
C THR A 144 1.62 -9.27 -4.89
N VAL A 145 0.63 -8.38 -4.90
CA VAL A 145 -0.46 -8.36 -3.93
C VAL A 145 -1.73 -8.80 -4.64
N GLU A 146 -2.18 -10.01 -4.34
CA GLU A 146 -3.40 -10.60 -4.86
C GLU A 146 -4.65 -10.02 -4.16
N SER A 147 -5.83 -10.28 -4.70
CA SER A 147 -7.11 -9.78 -4.16
C SER A 147 -7.29 -10.02 -2.67
N PHE A 148 -6.83 -11.16 -2.16
CA PHE A 148 -6.84 -11.47 -0.73
C PHE A 148 -6.00 -10.46 0.08
N GLY A 149 -4.78 -10.16 -0.37
CA GLY A 149 -3.90 -9.17 0.28
C GLY A 149 -4.48 -7.75 0.21
N LEU A 150 -5.14 -7.40 -0.89
CA LEU A 150 -5.82 -6.12 -1.05
C LEU A 150 -7.02 -5.98 -0.10
N ALA A 151 -7.81 -7.04 0.06
CA ALA A 151 -8.90 -7.08 1.03
C ALA A 151 -8.39 -6.96 2.48
N ARG A 152 -7.23 -7.54 2.78
CA ARG A 152 -6.56 -7.39 4.08
C ARG A 152 -6.14 -5.95 4.35
N LEU A 153 -5.61 -5.24 3.36
CA LEU A 153 -5.28 -3.80 3.49
C LEU A 153 -6.51 -2.96 3.77
N HIS A 154 -7.61 -3.23 3.08
CA HIS A 154 -8.88 -2.57 3.35
C HIS A 154 -9.37 -2.84 4.77
N SER A 155 -9.27 -4.06 5.23
CA SER A 155 -9.60 -4.47 6.59
C SER A 155 -8.77 -3.73 7.66
N GLU A 156 -7.49 -3.48 7.42
CA GLU A 156 -6.63 -2.70 8.31
C GLU A 156 -7.12 -1.26 8.47
N HIS A 157 -7.63 -0.67 7.40
CA HIS A 157 -8.20 0.67 7.44
C HIS A 157 -9.51 0.73 8.23
N LEU A 158 -10.38 -0.27 8.09
CA LEU A 158 -11.68 -0.31 8.75
C LEU A 158 -11.57 -0.65 10.24
N SER A 159 -10.80 -1.67 10.55
CA SER A 159 -10.53 -2.11 11.92
C SER A 159 -9.33 -3.04 11.93
N PRO A 160 -8.36 -2.85 12.83
CA PRO A 160 -7.27 -3.81 13.02
C PRO A 160 -7.76 -5.12 13.67
N ASP A 161 -9.06 -5.29 13.94
CA ASP A 161 -9.62 -6.47 14.57
C ASP A 161 -9.80 -7.61 13.54
N ARG A 162 -9.33 -8.80 13.91
CA ARG A 162 -9.33 -10.00 13.04
C ARG A 162 -10.73 -10.47 12.60
N PHE A 163 -11.79 -10.11 13.33
CA PHE A 163 -13.14 -10.58 13.03
C PHE A 163 -13.71 -9.89 11.79
N VAL A 164 -13.51 -8.61 11.63
CA VAL A 164 -13.99 -7.83 10.49
C VAL A 164 -13.34 -8.28 9.19
N ALA A 165 -12.06 -8.66 9.24
CA ALA A 165 -11.34 -9.14 8.07
C ALA A 165 -11.95 -10.39 7.42
N LYS A 166 -12.48 -11.32 8.22
CA LYS A 166 -13.10 -12.54 7.72
C LYS A 166 -14.46 -12.28 7.04
N GLU A 167 -15.22 -11.34 7.54
CA GLU A 167 -16.53 -10.97 6.96
C GLU A 167 -16.34 -10.23 5.63
N ILE A 168 -15.43 -9.28 5.58
CA ILE A 168 -15.09 -8.54 4.35
C ILE A 168 -14.58 -9.49 3.27
N LEU A 169 -13.72 -10.45 3.61
CA LEU A 169 -13.21 -11.43 2.66
C LEU A 169 -14.31 -12.28 2.04
N LYS A 170 -15.32 -12.66 2.82
CA LYS A 170 -16.48 -13.42 2.29
C LYS A 170 -17.28 -12.61 1.27
N GLU A 171 -17.44 -11.32 1.48
CA GLU A 171 -18.15 -10.44 0.52
C GLU A 171 -17.40 -10.32 -0.81
N TYR A 172 -16.04 -10.36 -0.79
CA TYR A 172 -15.23 -10.29 -2.01
C TYR A 172 -15.03 -11.63 -2.72
N GLU A 173 -15.13 -12.74 -2.02
CA GLU A 173 -15.09 -14.09 -2.61
C GLU A 173 -16.38 -14.45 -3.34
N LEU A 174 -17.49 -13.80 -3.00
CA LEU A 174 -18.81 -14.03 -3.59
C LEU A 174 -19.11 -13.16 -4.84
N GLN A 175 -18.22 -12.27 -5.19
CA GLN A 175 -18.29 -11.42 -6.40
C GLN A 175 -17.34 -11.90 -7.49
#